data_b70435a7cda9f2e8b62a8175eb69de5c
#
_entry.id   b70435a7cda9f2e8b62a8175eb69de5c
#
_cell.length_a   1.000
_cell.length_b   1.000
_cell.length_c   1.000
_cell.angle_alpha   90.00
_cell.angle_beta   90.00
_cell.angle_gamma   90.00
#
_symmetry.space_group_name_H-M   'P 1'
#
loop_
_entity.id
_entity.type
_entity.pdbx_description
1 polymer ?
#
loop_
_entity_poly.entity_id
_entity_poly.type
_entity_poly.pdbx_seq_one_letter_code
_entity_poly.pdbx_strand_id
1 'polypeptide(L)'
;MSADHSLLHVEHLRIRRGGVQVLELPHFSIRAEEKVAVIGPNGAGKSSLLLGLACLIPRDGGRIAFEGHEVAAHDEMAYRRRIAMVFQEPLLFDTTVLDNVAEGLRIRGTGRTEARRLALESLELLKVGHLAARSAHKLSGGEAQRVSLARAFAVRPRLILMDEPFSSLDLPTRIALAEDLGNILHKSGTAAIIATHDRIEALRVVDRLVVMDRGVVVQEGTPKEVMAQPANDFVAAFRRTTAPR
;
A
#
# COMPACT_ATOMS: atom_id res chain seq x y z
N MET A 1 -28.78 -5.39 11.78
CA MET A 1 -27.40 -5.74 11.40
C MET A 1 -27.10 -4.91 10.16
N SER A 2 -26.35 -3.81 10.32
CA SER A 2 -25.94 -2.95 9.21
C SER A 2 -25.01 -3.77 8.32
N ALA A 3 -25.34 -3.92 7.04
CA ALA A 3 -24.44 -4.55 6.07
C ALA A 3 -23.14 -3.74 6.09
N ASP A 4 -22.07 -4.36 6.56
CA ASP A 4 -20.74 -3.76 6.61
C ASP A 4 -20.29 -3.56 5.16
N HIS A 5 -20.31 -2.31 4.69
CA HIS A 5 -19.94 -1.93 3.32
C HIS A 5 -18.40 -1.85 3.18
N SER A 6 -17.67 -2.62 4.01
CA SER A 6 -16.21 -2.66 3.93
C SER A 6 -15.74 -3.41 2.70
N LEU A 7 -14.73 -2.86 2.00
CA LEU A 7 -14.03 -3.52 0.91
C LEU A 7 -13.20 -4.69 1.43
N LEU A 8 -12.51 -4.48 2.56
CA LEU A 8 -11.73 -5.48 3.27
C LEU A 8 -12.16 -5.46 4.74
N HIS A 9 -12.39 -6.64 5.29
CA HIS A 9 -12.72 -6.86 6.70
C HIS A 9 -11.83 -7.95 7.26
N VAL A 10 -11.30 -7.71 8.46
CA VAL A 10 -10.34 -8.60 9.12
C VAL A 10 -10.74 -8.79 10.56
N GLU A 11 -10.78 -10.04 11.02
CA GLU A 11 -11.09 -10.41 12.39
C GLU A 11 -10.01 -11.32 12.95
N HIS A 12 -9.52 -10.98 14.16
CA HIS A 12 -8.59 -11.78 14.97
C HIS A 12 -7.34 -12.24 14.22
N LEU A 13 -6.82 -11.42 13.28
CA LEU A 13 -5.62 -11.76 12.51
C LEU A 13 -4.40 -11.82 13.42
N ARG A 14 -3.73 -12.97 13.41
CA ARG A 14 -2.48 -13.20 14.15
C ARG A 14 -1.40 -13.71 13.22
N ILE A 15 -0.20 -13.15 13.38
CA ILE A 15 0.97 -13.52 12.60
C ILE A 15 2.14 -13.73 13.54
N ARG A 16 2.86 -14.86 13.37
CA ARG A 16 4.12 -15.15 14.03
C ARG A 16 5.27 -15.22 13.04
N ARG A 17 6.45 -14.82 13.49
CA ARG A 17 7.71 -15.00 12.77
C ARG A 17 8.75 -15.58 13.71
N GLY A 18 9.36 -16.71 13.34
CA GLY A 18 10.33 -17.38 14.22
C GLY A 18 9.79 -17.71 15.61
N GLY A 19 8.49 -18.06 15.73
CA GLY A 19 7.82 -18.33 16.99
C GLY A 19 7.38 -17.11 17.79
N VAL A 20 7.81 -15.91 17.40
CA VAL A 20 7.42 -14.64 18.06
C VAL A 20 6.19 -14.06 17.40
N GLN A 21 5.19 -13.65 18.19
CA GLN A 21 4.02 -12.93 17.70
C GLN A 21 4.43 -11.51 17.28
N VAL A 22 4.24 -11.20 16.00
CA VAL A 22 4.61 -9.91 15.39
C VAL A 22 3.41 -9.06 15.01
N LEU A 23 2.21 -9.66 15.01
CA LEU A 23 0.94 -8.96 14.76
C LEU A 23 -0.19 -9.64 15.51
N GLU A 24 -1.00 -8.82 16.17
CA GLU A 24 -2.31 -9.18 16.70
C GLU A 24 -3.31 -8.06 16.40
N LEU A 25 -4.28 -8.38 15.55
CA LEU A 25 -5.26 -7.44 15.06
C LEU A 25 -6.66 -7.99 15.32
N PRO A 26 -7.31 -7.60 16.42
CA PRO A 26 -8.65 -8.09 16.75
C PRO A 26 -9.67 -7.75 15.68
N HIS A 27 -9.60 -6.53 15.15
CA HIS A 27 -10.47 -6.03 14.09
C HIS A 27 -9.73 -5.00 13.23
N PHE A 28 -9.97 -5.04 11.91
CA PHE A 28 -9.54 -4.00 10.98
C PHE A 28 -10.45 -4.03 9.75
N SER A 29 -10.81 -2.88 9.26
CA SER A 29 -11.58 -2.78 8.01
C SER A 29 -11.13 -1.59 7.18
N ILE A 30 -11.38 -1.66 5.88
CA ILE A 30 -11.21 -0.53 4.95
C ILE A 30 -12.43 -0.49 4.03
N ARG A 31 -12.94 0.71 3.80
CA ARG A 31 -14.05 0.94 2.88
C ARG A 31 -13.56 1.04 1.43
N ALA A 32 -14.47 0.88 0.48
CA ALA A 32 -14.17 1.19 -0.91
C ALA A 32 -13.67 2.66 -1.02
N GLU A 33 -12.64 2.85 -1.85
CA GLU A 33 -12.01 4.16 -2.10
C GLU A 33 -11.33 4.82 -0.89
N GLU A 34 -11.38 4.24 0.31
CA GLU A 34 -10.74 4.79 1.51
C GLU A 34 -9.21 4.69 1.40
N LYS A 35 -8.50 5.72 1.84
CA LYS A 35 -7.05 5.78 1.95
C LYS A 35 -6.68 5.78 3.43
N VAL A 36 -5.96 4.75 3.85
CA VAL A 36 -5.53 4.54 5.24
C VAL A 36 -4.01 4.61 5.30
N ALA A 37 -3.46 5.43 6.19
CA ALA A 37 -2.05 5.31 6.54
C ALA A 37 -1.89 4.49 7.82
N VAL A 38 -0.98 3.55 7.77
CA VAL A 38 -0.50 2.78 8.93
C VAL A 38 0.84 3.36 9.35
N ILE A 39 0.87 3.98 10.52
CA ILE A 39 2.07 4.62 11.06
C ILE A 39 2.53 3.91 12.35
N GLY A 40 3.81 4.01 12.64
CA GLY A 40 4.39 3.39 13.84
C GLY A 40 5.90 3.32 13.75
N PRO A 41 6.60 3.07 14.87
CA PRO A 41 8.06 2.91 14.87
C PRO A 41 8.50 1.72 14.02
N ASN A 42 9.82 1.62 13.75
CA ASN A 42 10.40 0.43 13.15
C ASN A 42 10.13 -0.78 14.04
N GLY A 43 9.74 -1.91 13.43
CA GLY A 43 9.36 -3.11 14.18
C GLY A 43 7.92 -3.11 14.73
N ALA A 44 7.11 -2.06 14.52
CA ALA A 44 5.72 -2.02 14.98
C ALA A 44 4.78 -3.04 14.31
N GLY A 45 5.23 -3.77 13.29
CA GLY A 45 4.41 -4.78 12.60
C GLY A 45 3.75 -4.30 11.30
N LYS A 46 4.03 -3.07 10.82
CA LYS A 46 3.41 -2.47 9.63
C LYS A 46 3.55 -3.35 8.38
N SER A 47 4.78 -3.74 8.03
CA SER A 47 5.04 -4.63 6.88
C SER A 47 4.41 -6.01 7.07
N SER A 48 4.40 -6.55 8.30
CA SER A 48 3.74 -7.82 8.61
C SER A 48 2.23 -7.73 8.42
N LEU A 49 1.62 -6.60 8.78
CA LEU A 49 0.22 -6.32 8.50
C LEU A 49 -0.05 -6.37 6.99
N LEU A 50 0.70 -5.60 6.18
CA LEU A 50 0.49 -5.55 4.73
C LEU A 50 0.69 -6.93 4.09
N LEU A 51 1.74 -7.67 4.46
CA LEU A 51 2.02 -9.01 3.95
C LEU A 51 0.93 -10.01 4.36
N GLY A 52 0.41 -9.90 5.58
CA GLY A 52 -0.71 -10.72 6.07
C GLY A 52 -2.00 -10.42 5.32
N LEU A 53 -2.33 -9.14 5.13
CA LEU A 53 -3.48 -8.71 4.34
C LEU A 53 -3.38 -9.16 2.87
N ALA A 54 -2.18 -9.17 2.31
CA ALA A 54 -1.93 -9.67 0.95
C ALA A 54 -1.93 -11.21 0.85
N CYS A 55 -2.08 -11.95 1.94
CA CYS A 55 -1.90 -13.40 2.01
C CYS A 55 -0.54 -13.85 1.41
N LEU A 56 0.53 -13.09 1.68
CA LEU A 56 1.90 -13.39 1.26
C LEU A 56 2.73 -14.08 2.35
N ILE A 57 2.24 -14.10 3.58
CA ILE A 57 2.81 -14.83 4.70
C ILE A 57 1.71 -15.62 5.42
N PRO A 58 2.06 -16.75 6.05
CA PRO A 58 1.10 -17.56 6.81
C PRO A 58 0.46 -16.76 7.94
N ARG A 59 -0.81 -17.03 8.19
CA ARG A 59 -1.59 -16.55 9.34
C ARG A 59 -1.68 -17.65 10.39
N ASP A 60 -1.47 -17.31 11.66
CA ASP A 60 -1.67 -18.25 12.78
C ASP A 60 -3.13 -18.28 13.25
N GLY A 61 -3.95 -17.42 12.70
CA GLY A 61 -5.40 -17.34 12.97
C GLY A 61 -6.03 -16.09 12.41
N GLY A 62 -7.35 -16.03 12.55
CA GLY A 62 -8.17 -14.93 12.06
C GLY A 62 -8.75 -15.15 10.68
N ARG A 63 -9.62 -14.23 10.29
CA ARG A 63 -10.35 -14.25 9.01
C ARG A 63 -10.09 -12.97 8.24
N ILE A 64 -10.03 -13.08 6.94
CA ILE A 64 -10.03 -11.95 6.00
C ILE A 64 -11.23 -12.14 5.09
N ALA A 65 -12.06 -11.12 4.97
CA ALA A 65 -13.13 -11.06 3.98
C ALA A 65 -12.87 -9.88 3.03
N PHE A 66 -13.10 -10.09 1.75
CA PHE A 66 -12.92 -9.09 0.70
C PHE A 66 -14.20 -9.00 -0.13
N GLU A 67 -14.77 -7.79 -0.21
CA GLU A 67 -16.08 -7.52 -0.84
C GLU A 67 -17.18 -8.49 -0.35
N GLY A 68 -17.20 -8.72 0.98
CA GLY A 68 -18.19 -9.57 1.62
C GLY A 68 -17.95 -11.09 1.52
N HIS A 69 -16.87 -11.53 0.87
CA HIS A 69 -16.52 -12.95 0.72
C HIS A 69 -15.28 -13.30 1.55
N GLU A 70 -15.35 -14.37 2.32
CA GLU A 70 -14.20 -14.87 3.08
C GLU A 70 -13.09 -15.34 2.11
N VAL A 71 -11.86 -14.91 2.38
CA VAL A 71 -10.65 -15.31 1.64
C VAL A 71 -10.13 -16.62 2.25
N ALA A 72 -10.64 -17.74 1.80
CA ALA A 72 -10.15 -19.07 2.16
C ALA A 72 -8.79 -19.36 1.49
N ALA A 73 -8.03 -20.34 2.00
CA ALA A 73 -6.70 -20.66 1.48
C ALA A 73 -6.69 -20.99 -0.04
N HIS A 74 -7.74 -21.64 -0.54
CA HIS A 74 -7.88 -21.96 -1.97
C HIS A 74 -8.26 -20.74 -2.84
N ASP A 75 -8.77 -19.66 -2.24
CA ASP A 75 -9.19 -18.44 -2.92
C ASP A 75 -8.11 -17.34 -2.92
N GLU A 76 -7.03 -17.53 -2.18
CA GLU A 76 -5.98 -16.51 -2.03
C GLU A 76 -5.40 -16.03 -3.37
N MET A 77 -5.29 -16.90 -4.37
CA MET A 77 -4.81 -16.51 -5.70
C MET A 77 -5.81 -15.59 -6.41
N ALA A 78 -7.10 -15.89 -6.32
CA ALA A 78 -8.16 -15.05 -6.90
C ALA A 78 -8.21 -13.68 -6.18
N TYR A 79 -8.09 -13.68 -4.87
CA TYR A 79 -7.99 -12.46 -4.06
C TYR A 79 -6.77 -11.62 -4.45
N ARG A 80 -5.55 -12.21 -4.50
CA ARG A 80 -4.32 -11.49 -4.89
C ARG A 80 -4.39 -10.89 -6.30
N ARG A 81 -5.19 -11.45 -7.21
CA ARG A 81 -5.41 -10.85 -8.53
C ARG A 81 -6.24 -9.56 -8.48
N ARG A 82 -6.96 -9.30 -7.41
CA ARG A 82 -7.82 -8.13 -7.22
C ARG A 82 -7.13 -6.99 -6.46
N ILE A 83 -5.99 -7.28 -5.85
CA ILE A 83 -5.17 -6.32 -5.12
C ILE A 83 -3.82 -6.12 -5.79
N ALA A 84 -3.10 -5.09 -5.38
CA ALA A 84 -1.69 -4.90 -5.74
C ALA A 84 -0.87 -4.58 -4.49
N MET A 85 0.41 -4.95 -4.51
CA MET A 85 1.36 -4.58 -3.46
C MET A 85 2.57 -3.88 -4.07
N VAL A 86 2.97 -2.78 -3.43
CA VAL A 86 4.20 -2.03 -3.71
C VAL A 86 5.10 -2.21 -2.50
N PHE A 87 6.28 -2.75 -2.73
CA PHE A 87 7.29 -2.96 -1.70
C PHE A 87 8.17 -1.72 -1.54
N GLN A 88 8.85 -1.61 -0.42
CA GLN A 88 9.81 -0.56 -0.12
C GLN A 88 10.91 -0.47 -1.20
N GLU A 89 11.43 -1.62 -1.61
CA GLU A 89 12.30 -1.72 -2.78
C GLU A 89 11.45 -1.99 -4.03
N PRO A 90 11.72 -1.32 -5.17
CA PRO A 90 10.90 -1.45 -6.39
C PRO A 90 10.82 -2.86 -6.98
N LEU A 91 11.78 -3.75 -6.69
CA LEU A 91 11.85 -5.15 -7.15
C LEU A 91 11.49 -5.31 -8.63
N LEU A 92 12.19 -4.58 -9.49
CA LEU A 92 11.97 -4.64 -10.94
C LEU A 92 12.69 -5.84 -11.56
N PHE A 93 12.09 -6.44 -12.59
CA PHE A 93 12.69 -7.50 -13.37
C PHE A 93 13.81 -6.93 -14.28
N ASP A 94 14.79 -7.76 -14.62
CA ASP A 94 15.86 -7.43 -15.57
C ASP A 94 15.33 -7.42 -17.01
N THR A 95 14.56 -6.38 -17.33
CA THR A 95 13.97 -6.18 -18.64
C THR A 95 13.66 -4.69 -18.85
N THR A 96 12.94 -4.34 -19.92
CA THR A 96 12.52 -2.95 -20.18
C THR A 96 11.48 -2.49 -19.15
N VAL A 97 11.39 -1.18 -18.96
CA VAL A 97 10.36 -0.54 -18.13
C VAL A 97 8.97 -0.95 -18.57
N LEU A 98 8.70 -0.92 -19.88
CA LEU A 98 7.40 -1.31 -20.42
C LEU A 98 7.05 -2.76 -20.13
N ASP A 99 8.02 -3.69 -20.30
CA ASP A 99 7.76 -5.10 -20.05
C ASP A 99 7.61 -5.39 -18.55
N ASN A 100 8.30 -4.66 -17.67
CA ASN A 100 8.06 -4.71 -16.21
C ASN A 100 6.61 -4.43 -15.84
N VAL A 101 6.00 -3.42 -16.44
CA VAL A 101 4.61 -3.03 -16.14
C VAL A 101 3.63 -3.97 -16.83
N ALA A 102 3.91 -4.39 -18.07
CA ALA A 102 3.05 -5.27 -18.85
C ALA A 102 2.95 -6.69 -18.28
N GLU A 103 3.99 -7.16 -17.57
CA GLU A 103 4.05 -8.54 -17.08
C GLU A 103 2.91 -8.87 -16.11
N GLY A 104 2.58 -7.96 -15.18
CA GLY A 104 1.46 -8.15 -14.25
C GLY A 104 0.10 -8.33 -14.95
N LEU A 105 -0.10 -7.68 -16.10
CA LEU A 105 -1.28 -7.82 -16.94
C LEU A 105 -1.28 -9.16 -17.70
N ARG A 106 -0.12 -9.55 -18.22
CA ARG A 106 0.04 -10.84 -18.95
C ARG A 106 -0.21 -12.05 -18.05
N ILE A 107 0.31 -12.04 -16.83
CA ILE A 107 0.05 -13.09 -15.82
C ILE A 107 -1.44 -13.20 -15.49
N ARG A 108 -2.19 -12.10 -15.63
CA ARG A 108 -3.66 -12.08 -15.46
C ARG A 108 -4.44 -12.44 -16.73
N GLY A 109 -3.76 -12.84 -17.81
CA GLY A 109 -4.37 -13.30 -19.05
C GLY A 109 -4.65 -12.22 -20.10
N THR A 110 -4.17 -10.98 -19.89
CA THR A 110 -4.30 -9.92 -20.90
C THR A 110 -3.38 -10.22 -22.09
N GLY A 111 -3.90 -10.14 -23.31
CA GLY A 111 -3.14 -10.36 -24.53
C GLY A 111 -1.96 -9.35 -24.67
N ARG A 112 -0.89 -9.77 -25.33
CA ARG A 112 0.39 -9.02 -25.39
C ARG A 112 0.24 -7.58 -25.85
N THR A 113 -0.51 -7.33 -26.91
CA THR A 113 -0.69 -5.97 -27.48
C THR A 113 -1.43 -5.07 -26.50
N GLU A 114 -2.53 -5.58 -25.93
CA GLU A 114 -3.33 -4.85 -24.97
C GLU A 114 -2.58 -4.62 -23.65
N ALA A 115 -1.83 -5.61 -23.16
CA ALA A 115 -1.00 -5.45 -21.98
C ALA A 115 0.04 -4.33 -22.15
N ARG A 116 0.69 -4.22 -23.32
CA ARG A 116 1.63 -3.14 -23.61
C ARG A 116 0.95 -1.77 -23.69
N ARG A 117 -0.24 -1.71 -24.28
CA ARG A 117 -1.02 -0.46 -24.35
C ARG A 117 -1.38 0.03 -22.94
N LEU A 118 -1.98 -0.83 -22.10
CA LEU A 118 -2.34 -0.49 -20.73
C LEU A 118 -1.12 -0.17 -19.84
N ALA A 119 -0.01 -0.87 -20.07
CA ALA A 119 1.25 -0.59 -19.39
C ALA A 119 1.77 0.81 -19.73
N LEU A 120 1.72 1.21 -21.00
CA LEU A 120 2.14 2.55 -21.42
C LEU A 120 1.25 3.63 -20.80
N GLU A 121 -0.07 3.45 -20.80
CA GLU A 121 -1.01 4.37 -20.13
C GLU A 121 -0.68 4.54 -18.65
N SER A 122 -0.33 3.44 -17.95
CA SER A 122 0.04 3.50 -16.55
C SER A 122 1.39 4.19 -16.32
N LEU A 123 2.35 4.01 -17.23
CA LEU A 123 3.63 4.72 -17.18
C LEU A 123 3.45 6.23 -17.41
N GLU A 124 2.58 6.63 -18.34
CA GLU A 124 2.24 8.05 -18.56
C GLU A 124 1.57 8.65 -17.32
N LEU A 125 0.65 7.93 -16.69
CA LEU A 125 -0.01 8.36 -15.45
C LEU A 125 1.01 8.67 -14.33
N LEU A 126 2.09 7.89 -14.26
CA LEU A 126 3.20 8.07 -13.30
C LEU A 126 4.33 8.97 -13.85
N LYS A 127 4.14 9.61 -15.00
CA LYS A 127 5.10 10.55 -15.65
C LYS A 127 6.45 9.93 -16.01
N VAL A 128 6.47 8.63 -16.33
CA VAL A 128 7.65 7.87 -16.72
C VAL A 128 7.49 7.13 -18.06
N GLY A 129 6.51 7.52 -18.89
CA GLY A 129 6.26 6.94 -20.20
C GLY A 129 7.46 7.06 -21.15
N HIS A 130 8.20 8.16 -21.08
CA HIS A 130 9.44 8.39 -21.85
C HIS A 130 10.56 7.38 -21.56
N LEU A 131 10.45 6.62 -20.45
CA LEU A 131 11.40 5.58 -20.06
C LEU A 131 11.00 4.18 -20.55
N ALA A 132 9.88 4.01 -21.24
CA ALA A 132 9.28 2.72 -21.60
C ALA A 132 10.26 1.71 -22.22
N ALA A 133 11.15 2.18 -23.11
CA ALA A 133 12.14 1.34 -23.78
C ALA A 133 13.46 1.16 -23.00
N ARG A 134 13.64 1.89 -21.88
CA ARG A 134 14.86 1.84 -21.07
C ARG A 134 14.91 0.53 -20.26
N SER A 135 16.12 -0.03 -20.07
CA SER A 135 16.35 -1.12 -19.11
C SER A 135 16.10 -0.64 -17.69
N ALA A 136 15.41 -1.45 -16.89
CA ALA A 136 15.09 -1.14 -15.49
C ALA A 136 16.32 -0.91 -14.60
N HIS A 137 17.48 -1.53 -14.92
CA HIS A 137 18.74 -1.32 -14.20
C HIS A 137 19.35 0.08 -14.36
N LYS A 138 18.88 0.85 -15.35
CA LYS A 138 19.39 2.20 -15.64
C LYS A 138 18.52 3.31 -15.05
N LEU A 139 17.59 2.96 -14.16
CA LEU A 139 16.70 3.90 -13.53
C LEU A 139 17.32 4.48 -12.25
N SER A 140 17.07 5.76 -12.01
CA SER A 140 17.26 6.35 -10.67
C SER A 140 16.26 5.74 -9.67
N GLY A 141 16.50 5.89 -8.37
CA GLY A 141 15.60 5.39 -7.34
C GLY A 141 14.17 5.91 -7.50
N GLY A 142 14.00 7.20 -7.79
CA GLY A 142 12.70 7.82 -8.01
C GLY A 142 11.99 7.31 -9.28
N GLU A 143 12.73 7.12 -10.38
CA GLU A 143 12.18 6.52 -11.60
C GLU A 143 11.76 5.06 -11.36
N ALA A 144 12.57 4.27 -10.68
CA ALA A 144 12.26 2.87 -10.34
C ALA A 144 11.02 2.78 -9.46
N GLN A 145 10.86 3.68 -8.50
CA GLN A 145 9.66 3.73 -7.64
C GLN A 145 8.41 4.10 -8.43
N ARG A 146 8.48 5.09 -9.33
CA ARG A 146 7.37 5.42 -10.25
C ARG A 146 7.00 4.25 -11.16
N VAL A 147 7.96 3.50 -11.66
CA VAL A 147 7.72 2.28 -12.46
C VAL A 147 7.07 1.18 -11.62
N SER A 148 7.48 0.99 -10.36
CA SER A 148 6.86 0.04 -9.43
C SER A 148 5.39 0.40 -9.15
N LEU A 149 5.08 1.68 -8.94
CA LEU A 149 3.72 2.18 -8.81
C LEU A 149 2.94 1.99 -10.11
N ALA A 150 3.50 2.31 -11.28
CA ALA A 150 2.86 2.09 -12.57
C ALA A 150 2.48 0.62 -12.78
N ARG A 151 3.37 -0.31 -12.41
CA ARG A 151 3.11 -1.75 -12.43
C ARG A 151 1.92 -2.13 -11.54
N ALA A 152 1.81 -1.53 -10.37
CA ALA A 152 0.70 -1.79 -9.44
C ALA A 152 -0.63 -1.20 -9.95
N PHE A 153 -0.63 0.00 -10.52
CA PHE A 153 -1.86 0.62 -11.05
C PHE A 153 -2.32 0.03 -12.38
N ALA A 154 -1.40 -0.49 -13.22
CA ALA A 154 -1.73 -1.07 -14.52
C ALA A 154 -2.78 -2.19 -14.44
N VAL A 155 -2.77 -2.95 -13.37
CA VAL A 155 -3.72 -4.06 -13.14
C VAL A 155 -5.07 -3.60 -12.58
N ARG A 156 -5.28 -2.30 -12.39
CA ARG A 156 -6.51 -1.67 -11.87
C ARG A 156 -7.01 -2.35 -10.60
N PRO A 157 -6.20 -2.38 -9.53
CA PRO A 157 -6.56 -3.10 -8.31
C PRO A 157 -7.73 -2.42 -7.59
N ARG A 158 -8.52 -3.20 -6.84
CA ARG A 158 -9.54 -2.65 -5.93
C ARG A 158 -8.92 -2.09 -4.65
N LEU A 159 -7.79 -2.68 -4.23
CA LEU A 159 -7.01 -2.28 -3.07
C LEU A 159 -5.52 -2.30 -3.41
N ILE A 160 -4.80 -1.24 -3.07
CA ILE A 160 -3.36 -1.19 -3.17
C ILE A 160 -2.73 -1.12 -1.77
N LEU A 161 -1.77 -2.00 -1.52
CA LEU A 161 -0.98 -2.06 -0.29
C LEU A 161 0.41 -1.51 -0.60
N MET A 162 0.88 -0.52 0.15
CA MET A 162 2.16 0.13 -0.11
C MET A 162 3.01 0.15 1.16
N ASP A 163 4.16 -0.51 1.11
CA ASP A 163 5.11 -0.55 2.22
C ASP A 163 6.24 0.45 1.98
N GLU A 164 6.23 1.54 2.74
CA GLU A 164 7.19 2.64 2.68
C GLU A 164 7.51 3.13 1.25
N PRO A 165 6.50 3.48 0.44
CA PRO A 165 6.68 3.70 -1.01
C PRO A 165 7.56 4.89 -1.37
N PHE A 166 8.00 5.69 -0.40
CA PHE A 166 8.77 6.92 -0.63
C PHE A 166 10.11 6.96 0.11
N SER A 167 10.43 5.94 0.93
CA SER A 167 11.55 5.97 1.89
C SER A 167 12.94 6.15 1.26
N SER A 168 13.13 5.69 0.02
CA SER A 168 14.41 5.78 -0.71
C SER A 168 14.61 7.07 -1.50
N LEU A 169 13.66 8.03 -1.38
CA LEU A 169 13.65 9.24 -2.19
C LEU A 169 14.18 10.45 -1.42
N ASP A 170 14.82 11.38 -2.12
CA ASP A 170 15.10 12.70 -1.60
C ASP A 170 13.81 13.49 -1.33
N LEU A 171 13.87 14.50 -0.50
CA LEU A 171 12.69 15.23 -0.06
C LEU A 171 11.88 15.87 -1.20
N PRO A 172 12.48 16.57 -2.20
CA PRO A 172 11.72 17.12 -3.32
C PRO A 172 10.99 16.06 -4.17
N THR A 173 11.69 14.98 -4.52
CA THR A 173 11.12 13.86 -5.30
C THR A 173 10.00 13.17 -4.53
N ARG A 174 10.17 13.00 -3.22
CA ARG A 174 9.17 12.41 -2.30
C ARG A 174 7.89 13.22 -2.28
N ILE A 175 7.98 14.54 -2.07
CA ILE A 175 6.81 15.43 -2.05
C ILE A 175 6.06 15.36 -3.38
N ALA A 176 6.78 15.48 -4.49
CA ALA A 176 6.17 15.44 -5.83
C ALA A 176 5.47 14.09 -6.10
N LEU A 177 6.09 12.97 -5.71
CA LEU A 177 5.50 11.64 -5.89
C LEU A 177 4.28 11.42 -4.98
N ALA A 178 4.31 11.92 -3.74
CA ALA A 178 3.17 11.82 -2.82
C ALA A 178 1.96 12.61 -3.35
N GLU A 179 2.17 13.81 -3.90
CA GLU A 179 1.12 14.60 -4.54
C GLU A 179 0.54 13.90 -5.79
N ASP A 180 1.42 13.38 -6.66
CA ASP A 180 1.00 12.62 -7.83
C ASP A 180 0.16 11.39 -7.43
N LEU A 181 0.64 10.62 -6.45
CA LEU A 181 -0.04 9.43 -5.94
C LEU A 181 -1.42 9.77 -5.35
N GLY A 182 -1.50 10.84 -4.55
CA GLY A 182 -2.78 11.31 -3.99
C GLY A 182 -3.81 11.61 -5.07
N ASN A 183 -3.40 12.32 -6.13
CA ASN A 183 -4.26 12.63 -7.27
C ASN A 183 -4.69 11.36 -8.02
N ILE A 184 -3.78 10.41 -8.20
CA ILE A 184 -4.06 9.13 -8.88
C ILE A 184 -5.06 8.30 -8.07
N LEU A 185 -4.83 8.13 -6.78
CA LEU A 185 -5.72 7.39 -5.88
C LEU A 185 -7.12 8.00 -5.83
N HIS A 186 -7.21 9.32 -5.81
CA HIS A 186 -8.51 10.01 -5.82
C HIS A 186 -9.26 9.77 -7.14
N LYS A 187 -8.58 9.91 -8.29
CA LYS A 187 -9.18 9.73 -9.62
C LYS A 187 -9.55 8.30 -9.95
N SER A 188 -8.76 7.33 -9.48
CA SER A 188 -8.98 5.90 -9.77
C SER A 188 -10.04 5.26 -8.90
N GLY A 189 -10.44 5.87 -7.79
CA GLY A 189 -11.33 5.25 -6.79
C GLY A 189 -10.71 3.99 -6.14
N THR A 190 -9.39 3.82 -6.23
CA THR A 190 -8.69 2.68 -5.62
C THR A 190 -8.54 2.90 -4.11
N ALA A 191 -8.96 1.92 -3.31
CA ALA A 191 -8.67 1.93 -1.88
C ALA A 191 -7.16 1.72 -1.65
N ALA A 192 -6.59 2.33 -0.60
CA ALA A 192 -5.16 2.23 -0.34
C ALA A 192 -4.84 2.05 1.15
N ILE A 193 -3.86 1.20 1.44
CA ILE A 193 -3.20 1.13 2.75
C ILE A 193 -1.72 1.45 2.54
N ILE A 194 -1.25 2.51 3.18
CA ILE A 194 0.12 3.01 3.07
C ILE A 194 0.80 2.86 4.43
N ALA A 195 1.72 1.92 4.56
CA ALA A 195 2.59 1.84 5.73
C ALA A 195 3.75 2.82 5.55
N THR A 196 3.91 3.73 6.49
CA THR A 196 5.01 4.70 6.47
C THR A 196 5.39 5.15 7.87
N HIS A 197 6.63 5.58 8.03
CA HIS A 197 7.07 6.31 9.22
C HIS A 197 7.17 7.83 8.94
N ASP A 198 6.93 8.27 7.71
CA ASP A 198 6.96 9.68 7.31
C ASP A 198 5.56 10.31 7.45
N ARG A 199 5.55 11.47 8.10
CA ARG A 199 4.33 12.21 8.45
C ARG A 199 3.74 12.99 7.30
N ILE A 200 4.62 13.58 6.50
CA ILE A 200 4.22 14.46 5.39
C ILE A 200 3.44 13.65 4.37
N GLU A 201 3.89 12.42 4.14
CA GLU A 201 3.26 11.48 3.24
C GLU A 201 1.88 11.03 3.73
N ALA A 202 1.83 10.59 5.01
CA ALA A 202 0.61 10.05 5.61
C ALA A 202 -0.53 11.10 5.66
N LEU A 203 -0.22 12.35 6.01
CA LEU A 203 -1.24 13.37 6.26
C LEU A 203 -1.85 14.00 5.00
N ARG A 204 -1.17 13.91 3.84
CA ARG A 204 -1.63 14.57 2.60
C ARG A 204 -2.60 13.76 1.77
N VAL A 205 -2.61 12.44 1.94
CA VAL A 205 -3.25 11.52 0.99
C VAL A 205 -4.34 10.66 1.63
N VAL A 206 -4.46 10.67 2.98
CA VAL A 206 -5.27 9.67 3.67
C VAL A 206 -6.48 10.23 4.38
N ASP A 207 -7.54 9.41 4.42
CA ASP A 207 -8.80 9.69 5.11
C ASP A 207 -8.70 9.29 6.60
N ARG A 208 -7.90 8.23 6.91
CA ARG A 208 -7.75 7.67 8.26
C ARG A 208 -6.30 7.29 8.55
N LEU A 209 -5.89 7.52 9.81
CA LEU A 209 -4.64 7.04 10.39
C LEU A 209 -4.90 5.84 11.28
N VAL A 210 -4.04 4.85 11.19
CA VAL A 210 -3.95 3.70 12.09
C VAL A 210 -2.55 3.70 12.70
N VAL A 211 -2.47 3.84 13.99
CA VAL A 211 -1.19 3.87 14.72
C VAL A 211 -0.91 2.48 15.27
N MET A 212 0.22 1.93 14.91
CA MET A 212 0.68 0.63 15.40
C MET A 212 1.88 0.77 16.33
N ASP A 213 1.90 -0.03 17.38
CA ASP A 213 3.05 -0.25 18.24
C ASP A 213 3.11 -1.72 18.67
N ARG A 214 4.29 -2.35 18.57
CA ARG A 214 4.56 -3.74 18.98
C ARG A 214 3.51 -4.76 18.50
N GLY A 215 3.10 -4.63 17.25
CA GLY A 215 2.18 -5.58 16.60
C GLY A 215 0.69 -5.38 16.88
N VAL A 216 0.31 -4.32 17.59
CA VAL A 216 -1.09 -3.98 17.88
C VAL A 216 -1.45 -2.59 17.39
N VAL A 217 -2.73 -2.36 17.10
CA VAL A 217 -3.26 -1.03 16.84
C VAL A 217 -3.50 -0.33 18.18
N VAL A 218 -2.85 0.81 18.40
CA VAL A 218 -2.96 1.59 19.65
C VAL A 218 -3.88 2.78 19.51
N GLN A 219 -4.11 3.26 18.29
CA GLN A 219 -5.04 4.34 18.00
C GLN A 219 -5.44 4.32 16.52
N GLU A 220 -6.68 4.70 16.23
CA GLU A 220 -7.16 5.00 14.88
C GLU A 220 -8.12 6.18 14.88
N GLY A 221 -8.24 6.85 13.76
CA GLY A 221 -9.13 8.00 13.57
C GLY A 221 -8.72 8.85 12.37
N THR A 222 -9.42 9.92 12.12
CA THR A 222 -8.99 10.91 11.12
C THR A 222 -7.63 11.51 11.52
N PRO A 223 -6.83 12.00 10.58
CA PRO A 223 -5.57 12.70 10.89
C PRO A 223 -5.75 13.79 11.97
N LYS A 224 -6.84 14.55 11.89
CA LYS A 224 -7.16 15.62 12.84
C LYS A 224 -7.41 15.08 14.26
N GLU A 225 -8.17 14.03 14.39
CA GLU A 225 -8.49 13.41 15.69
C GLU A 225 -7.25 12.82 16.35
N VAL A 226 -6.49 12.01 15.60
CA VAL A 226 -5.25 11.39 16.09
C VAL A 226 -4.22 12.44 16.52
N MET A 227 -4.11 13.55 15.78
CA MET A 227 -3.20 14.64 16.13
C MET A 227 -3.70 15.48 17.31
N ALA A 228 -5.01 15.60 17.52
CA ALA A 228 -5.56 16.39 18.63
C ALA A 228 -5.37 15.68 19.98
N GLN A 229 -5.53 14.36 20.01
CA GLN A 229 -5.48 13.53 21.24
C GLN A 229 -4.55 12.33 21.03
N PRO A 230 -3.21 12.51 21.07
CA PRO A 230 -2.27 11.42 20.85
C PRO A 230 -2.33 10.39 21.97
N ALA A 231 -2.45 9.11 21.61
CA ALA A 231 -2.56 8.01 22.57
C ALA A 231 -1.26 7.64 23.28
N ASN A 232 -0.10 8.00 22.72
CA ASN A 232 1.22 7.74 23.30
C ASN A 232 2.27 8.77 22.86
N ASP A 233 3.48 8.65 23.42
CA ASP A 233 4.59 9.57 23.12
C ASP A 233 5.03 9.52 21.66
N PHE A 234 4.92 8.38 20.97
CA PHE A 234 5.21 8.27 19.55
C PHE A 234 4.26 9.15 18.73
N VAL A 235 2.95 9.07 18.98
CA VAL A 235 1.94 9.89 18.31
C VAL A 235 2.12 11.37 18.68
N ALA A 236 2.42 11.67 19.96
CA ALA A 236 2.71 13.03 20.43
C ALA A 236 3.96 13.62 19.75
N ALA A 237 5.02 12.82 19.58
CA ALA A 237 6.21 13.22 18.84
C ALA A 237 5.92 13.41 17.35
N PHE A 238 5.06 12.59 16.76
CA PHE A 238 4.55 12.73 15.40
C PHE A 238 3.86 14.09 15.19
N ARG A 239 3.19 14.68 16.21
CA ARG A 239 2.58 16.00 16.18
C ARG A 239 3.58 17.15 16.19
N ARG A 240 4.66 17.07 16.99
CA ARG A 240 5.58 18.21 17.25
C ARG A 240 6.39 18.66 16.04
N THR A 241 6.58 17.83 15.03
CA THR A 241 7.40 18.15 13.85
C THR A 241 6.58 18.84 12.75
N THR A 242 5.26 19.05 12.93
CA THR A 242 4.38 19.71 11.96
C THR A 242 4.13 21.18 12.25
N ALA A 243 4.62 21.74 13.34
CA ALA A 243 4.57 23.20 13.59
C ALA A 243 5.63 23.88 12.73
N PRO A 244 5.27 24.79 11.80
CA PRO A 244 6.25 25.65 11.17
C PRO A 244 6.90 26.52 12.25
N ARG A 245 8.24 26.62 12.22
CA ARG A 245 8.97 27.64 12.97
C ARG A 245 8.72 29.00 12.34
#